data_7ee715ef56ace986be5aa97b3176ca96
#
_entry.id   7ee715ef56ace986be5aa97b3176ca96
#
_cell.length_a   1.000
_cell.length_b   1.000
_cell.length_c   1.000
_cell.angle_alpha   90.00
_cell.angle_beta   90.00
_cell.angle_gamma   90.00
#
_symmetry.space_group_name_H-M   'P 1'
#
loop_
_entity.id
_entity.type
_entity.pdbx_description
1 polymer ?
#
loop_
_entity_poly.entity_id
_entity_poly.type
_entity_poly.pdbx_seq_one_letter_code
_entity_poly.pdbx_strand_id
1 'polypeptide(L)' 'MPVVTVDMWEGRTVDEKRKLAKGITDAFVKIGVPATAVNIILNDHPKSCWAQGGKLCSDFEIPPGA' A
#
# COMPACT_ATOMS: atom_id res chain seq x y z
N MET A 1 17.15 7.48 -7.20
CA MET A 1 15.77 7.24 -7.63
C MET A 1 15.16 6.12 -6.81
N PRO A 2 14.41 6.43 -5.68
CA PRO A 2 13.79 5.34 -4.91
C PRO A 2 12.55 4.78 -5.59
N VAL A 3 12.36 3.47 -5.44
CA VAL A 3 11.13 2.77 -5.80
C VAL A 3 10.57 2.11 -4.56
N VAL A 4 9.33 2.44 -4.21
CA VAL A 4 8.65 1.86 -3.05
C VAL A 4 7.51 0.99 -3.57
N THR A 5 7.47 -0.24 -3.10
CA THR A 5 6.40 -1.16 -3.45
C THR A 5 5.56 -1.44 -2.20
N VAL A 6 4.26 -1.24 -2.32
CA VAL A 6 3.31 -1.49 -1.23
C VAL A 6 2.37 -2.59 -1.65
N ASP A 7 2.35 -3.68 -0.89
CA ASP A 7 1.37 -4.74 -1.05
C ASP A 7 0.27 -4.54 -0.01
N MET A 8 -0.97 -4.53 -0.45
CA MET A 8 -2.10 -4.21 0.41
C MET A 8 -3.34 -4.96 -0.05
N TRP A 9 -4.31 -5.12 0.84
CA TRP A 9 -5.59 -5.66 0.45
C TRP A 9 -6.33 -4.68 -0.45
N GLU A 10 -7.06 -5.21 -1.41
CA GLU A 10 -7.95 -4.40 -2.25
C GLU A 10 -9.07 -3.76 -1.43
N GLY A 11 -9.66 -2.72 -1.97
CA GLY A 11 -10.80 -2.03 -1.36
C GLY A 11 -10.52 -0.58 -0.98
N ARG A 12 -9.28 -0.13 -1.07
CA ARG A 12 -8.98 1.29 -0.86
C ARG A 12 -9.42 2.11 -2.07
N THR A 13 -9.97 3.29 -1.81
CA THR A 13 -10.39 4.20 -2.88
C THR A 13 -9.17 4.83 -3.55
N VAL A 14 -9.40 5.38 -4.75
CA VAL A 14 -8.35 6.12 -5.46
C VAL A 14 -7.88 7.31 -4.65
N ASP A 15 -8.77 8.02 -3.95
CA ASP A 15 -8.39 9.14 -3.10
C ASP A 15 -7.53 8.71 -1.92
N GLU A 16 -7.82 7.57 -1.31
CA GLU A 16 -6.98 7.01 -0.26
C GLU A 16 -5.59 6.65 -0.78
N LYS A 17 -5.52 6.09 -1.98
CA LYS A 17 -4.25 5.78 -2.64
C LYS A 17 -3.45 7.03 -2.96
N ARG A 18 -4.11 8.12 -3.38
CA ARG A 18 -3.45 9.42 -3.59
C ARG A 18 -2.82 9.95 -2.32
N LYS A 19 -3.54 9.87 -1.20
CA LYS A 19 -3.04 10.29 0.11
C LYS A 19 -1.85 9.45 0.56
N LEU A 20 -1.92 8.15 0.36
CA LEU A 20 -0.83 7.24 0.70
C LEU A 20 0.42 7.56 -0.13
N ALA A 21 0.27 7.71 -1.43
CA ALA A 21 1.37 8.04 -2.33
C ALA A 21 2.01 9.38 -1.96
N LYS A 22 1.19 10.38 -1.64
CA LYS A 22 1.69 11.68 -1.20
C LYS A 22 2.46 11.58 0.11
N GLY A 23 1.94 10.85 1.10
CA GLY A 23 2.60 10.69 2.39
C GLY A 23 3.96 10.00 2.28
N ILE A 24 4.04 8.94 1.47
CA ILE A 24 5.31 8.24 1.23
C ILE A 24 6.30 9.17 0.53
N THR A 25 5.84 9.88 -0.49
CA THR A 25 6.68 10.84 -1.22
C THR A 25 7.20 11.94 -0.28
N ASP A 26 6.34 12.49 0.56
CA ASP A 26 6.73 13.54 1.51
C ASP A 26 7.80 13.06 2.48
N ALA A 27 7.76 11.80 2.89
CA ALA A 27 8.79 11.23 3.75
C ALA A 27 10.18 11.24 3.08
N PHE A 28 10.24 10.92 1.79
CA PHE A 28 11.48 11.01 1.01
C PHE A 28 11.93 12.45 0.79
N VAL A 29 11.00 13.35 0.54
CA VAL A 29 11.34 14.77 0.38
C VAL A 29 12.02 15.31 1.63
N LYS A 30 11.59 14.90 2.80
CA LYS A 30 12.18 15.31 4.07
C LYS A 30 13.65 14.92 4.21
N ILE A 31 14.09 13.87 3.55
CA ILE A 31 15.50 13.46 3.57
C ILE A 31 16.28 13.92 2.35
N GLY A 32 15.72 14.83 1.56
CA GLY A 32 16.41 15.48 0.46
C GLY A 32 16.20 14.86 -0.92
N VAL A 33 15.26 13.94 -1.07
CA VAL A 33 14.95 13.34 -2.37
C VAL A 33 13.89 14.17 -3.08
N PRO A 34 14.13 14.60 -4.34
CA PRO A 34 13.09 15.32 -5.09
C PRO A 34 11.83 14.48 -5.26
N ALA A 35 10.67 15.08 -5.11
CA ALA A 35 9.40 14.39 -5.24
C ALA A 35 9.26 13.64 -6.57
N THR A 36 9.75 14.24 -7.66
CA THR A 36 9.70 13.64 -9.00
C THR A 36 10.57 12.41 -9.16
N ALA A 37 11.51 12.18 -8.25
CA ALA A 37 12.38 10.99 -8.28
C ALA A 37 11.77 9.80 -7.54
N VAL A 38 10.74 10.02 -6.73
CA VAL A 38 10.10 8.95 -5.93
C VAL A 38 9.07 8.22 -6.77
N ASN A 39 9.26 6.92 -6.92
CA ASN A 39 8.31 6.04 -7.62
C ASN A 39 7.65 5.12 -6.62
N ILE A 40 6.33 5.01 -6.69
CA ILE A 40 5.56 4.19 -5.76
C ILE A 40 4.66 3.26 -6.57
N ILE A 41 4.73 1.99 -6.26
CA ILE A 41 3.90 0.96 -6.87
C ILE A 41 2.97 0.41 -5.80
N LEU A 42 1.68 0.48 -6.04
CA LEU A 42 0.68 -0.06 -5.12
C LEU A 42 0.08 -1.32 -5.74
N ASN A 43 0.21 -2.43 -5.04
CA ASN A 43 -0.32 -3.72 -5.47
C ASN A 43 -1.53 -4.08 -4.62
N ASP A 44 -2.69 -4.07 -5.23
CA ASP A 44 -3.92 -4.54 -4.61
C ASP A 44 -4.00 -6.06 -4.70
N HIS A 45 -4.32 -6.69 -3.58
CA HIS A 45 -4.48 -8.14 -3.53
C HIS A 45 -5.85 -8.50 -2.95
N PRO A 46 -6.56 -9.45 -3.56
CA PRO A 46 -7.75 -10.00 -2.92
C PRO A 46 -7.35 -10.81 -1.70
N LYS A 47 -8.21 -10.87 -0.70
CA LYS A 47 -7.93 -11.64 0.52
C LYS A 47 -7.74 -13.12 0.24
N SER A 48 -8.29 -13.63 -0.88
CA SER A 48 -8.08 -15.00 -1.34
C SER A 48 -6.65 -15.27 -1.85
N CYS A 49 -5.85 -14.21 -2.05
CA CYS A 49 -4.44 -14.30 -2.45
C CYS A 49 -3.49 -13.89 -1.32
N TRP A 50 -3.98 -13.83 -0.09
CA TRP A 50 -3.21 -13.41 1.09
C TRP A 50 -3.41 -14.41 2.20
N ALA A 51 -2.32 -14.96 2.72
CA ALA A 51 -2.36 -15.94 3.80
C ALA A 51 -1.61 -15.46 5.02
N GLN A 52 -2.15 -15.79 6.19
CA GLN A 52 -1.50 -15.58 7.48
C GLN A 52 -1.62 -16.86 8.30
N GLY A 53 -0.50 -17.32 8.88
CA GLY A 53 -0.52 -18.53 9.67
C GLY A 53 -0.93 -19.77 8.90
N GLY A 54 -0.69 -19.78 7.59
CA GLY A 54 -1.08 -20.90 6.73
C GLY A 54 -2.55 -20.91 6.31
N LYS A 55 -3.30 -19.82 6.60
CA LYS A 55 -4.72 -19.71 6.31
C LYS A 55 -5.00 -18.50 5.44
N LEU A 56 -5.86 -18.65 4.43
CA LEU A 56 -6.24 -17.53 3.57
C LEU A 56 -7.04 -16.49 4.33
N CYS A 57 -6.74 -15.21 4.10
CA CYS A 57 -7.43 -14.12 4.77
C CYS A 57 -8.91 -14.02 4.37
N SER A 58 -9.29 -14.57 3.22
CA SER A 58 -10.69 -14.68 2.83
C SER A 58 -11.50 -15.64 3.72
N ASP A 59 -10.81 -16.51 4.47
CA ASP A 59 -11.45 -17.45 5.39
C ASP A 59 -11.60 -16.88 6.81
N PHE A 60 -11.10 -15.68 7.03
CA PHE A 60 -11.24 -14.97 8.31
C PHE A 60 -12.36 -13.95 8.24
N GLU A 61 -12.98 -13.71 9.38
CA GLU A 61 -13.79 -12.54 9.59
C GLU A 61 -12.86 -11.38 9.96
N ILE A 62 -12.69 -10.45 9.00
CA ILE A 62 -11.74 -9.35 9.16
C ILE A 62 -12.49 -8.08 9.50
N PRO A 63 -12.11 -7.37 10.60
CA PRO A 63 -12.74 -6.12 10.97
C PRO A 63 -12.61 -5.07 9.86
N PRO A 64 -13.61 -4.17 9.70
CA PRO A 64 -13.52 -3.05 8.77
C PRO A 64 -12.26 -2.21 9.03
N GLY A 65 -11.56 -1.84 7.95
CA GLY A 65 -10.37 -1.00 8.04
C GLY A 65 -9.08 -1.74 8.38
N ALA A 66 -9.14 -3.02 8.56
CA ALA A 66 -7.94 -3.84 8.83
C ALA A 66 -7.08 -4.02 7.57
#